data_0b7d6024f61828476dab8b0b702161d7
#
_entry.id   0b7d6024f61828476dab8b0b702161d7
#
_cell.length_a   1.000
_cell.length_b   1.000
_cell.length_c   1.000
_cell.angle_alpha   90.00
_cell.angle_beta   90.00
_cell.angle_gamma   90.00
#
_symmetry.space_group_name_H-M   'P 1'
#
loop_
_entity.id
_entity.type
_entity.pdbx_description
1 polymer ?
#
loop_
_entity_poly.entity_id
_entity_poly.type
_entity_poly.pdbx_seq_one_letter_code
_entity_poly.pdbx_strand_id
1 'polypeptide(L)'
;MVCEHLRVLNANVEVTFWDEDPRQIVERCFHAAATAAAKDKDDQREANEENGGDYYHRLQEFDIVIASQLDEATTIKLDDICQKVQKKLLTMRSHGCFGTAKISGSKTHCVVEAKPENRKLDLRLSESGTFKELSEYADKFEDLEAMDEQRFAHVPWAVLVLVAKKRFINRNKTLEDDYEAQKEFKEFLKSMRRTKTELNFEEALENVRTAWQKPEVPENVSECFEKLPREFRRDEDEPTMMDAETDVSSFSNVVSLADVEASDESTKLFWIFVAALEEFSKRNKKYLPLDAGALPDMTSTTDAFVGLQKVYLEKAQRDQREMLQIVKETVVPNLKSKMMTTTTSSAASDNSNSSYINKIVDDIETNANDKQLEEFCARFCKNARDIRFVSFTSLADERDIWKWESKPEYEGKTEKIASLLSVDNPQRVCAYSYALLRASDAFEAKLCRKAGTYAPEEGVDNVAASSGTEKGKSMLFHRMTSDCGELRALVTKDLEAAIFQSTSPTKMDVENQSAVGSKQTSEEACTFLEQLAWEVVRAQGGEIHAVASVVGGIVSQEAIKLITGQFVPSHGRVCVHLADGSSAILP
;
A
#
# COMPACT_ATOMS: atom_id res chain seq x y z
N MET A 1 -23.41 -20.02 -19.18
CA MET A 1 -23.97 -20.07 -17.81
C MET A 1 -23.35 -18.98 -16.90
N VAL A 2 -22.04 -19.00 -16.54
CA VAL A 2 -21.44 -17.99 -15.63
C VAL A 2 -21.57 -16.57 -16.19
N CYS A 3 -21.20 -16.35 -17.46
CA CYS A 3 -21.31 -15.03 -18.11
C CYS A 3 -22.76 -14.53 -18.21
N GLU A 4 -23.71 -15.42 -18.41
CA GLU A 4 -25.14 -15.06 -18.40
C GLU A 4 -25.60 -14.61 -17.02
N HIS A 5 -25.17 -15.29 -15.94
CA HIS A 5 -25.46 -14.87 -14.58
C HIS A 5 -24.83 -13.51 -14.25
N LEU A 6 -23.59 -13.27 -14.68
CA LEU A 6 -22.92 -11.99 -14.46
C LEU A 6 -23.62 -10.84 -15.19
N ARG A 7 -24.09 -11.06 -16.43
CA ARG A 7 -24.89 -10.08 -17.18
C ARG A 7 -26.23 -9.78 -16.51
N VAL A 8 -26.85 -10.79 -15.88
CA VAL A 8 -28.10 -10.59 -15.11
C VAL A 8 -27.84 -9.77 -13.85
N LEU A 9 -26.69 -9.97 -13.19
CA LEU A 9 -26.31 -9.20 -11.99
C LEU A 9 -26.03 -7.72 -12.30
N ASN A 10 -25.43 -7.44 -13.46
CA ASN A 10 -25.18 -6.07 -13.90
C ASN A 10 -25.27 -5.96 -15.43
N ALA A 11 -26.39 -5.45 -15.92
CA ALA A 11 -26.67 -5.31 -17.35
C ALA A 11 -25.75 -4.27 -18.06
N ASN A 12 -25.05 -3.41 -17.31
CA ASN A 12 -24.15 -2.42 -17.89
C ASN A 12 -22.71 -2.96 -18.10
N VAL A 13 -22.46 -4.22 -17.74
CA VAL A 13 -21.14 -4.84 -17.88
C VAL A 13 -21.17 -5.80 -19.08
N GLU A 14 -20.26 -5.58 -20.01
CA GLU A 14 -19.98 -6.53 -21.08
C GLU A 14 -19.12 -7.68 -20.54
N VAL A 15 -19.60 -8.92 -20.71
CA VAL A 15 -18.91 -10.12 -20.23
C VAL A 15 -18.64 -11.04 -21.40
N THR A 16 -17.37 -11.37 -21.59
CA THR A 16 -16.88 -12.36 -22.55
C THR A 16 -16.17 -13.50 -21.85
N PHE A 17 -15.95 -14.63 -22.51
CA PHE A 17 -15.18 -15.74 -21.97
C PHE A 17 -14.38 -16.44 -23.06
N TRP A 18 -13.30 -17.09 -22.65
CA TRP A 18 -12.50 -18.00 -23.46
C TRP A 18 -12.58 -19.39 -22.85
N ASP A 19 -12.83 -20.39 -23.66
CA ASP A 19 -12.91 -21.79 -23.23
C ASP A 19 -11.55 -22.49 -23.49
N GLU A 20 -10.52 -22.00 -22.79
CA GLU A 20 -9.16 -22.48 -22.90
C GLU A 20 -8.51 -22.60 -21.51
N ASP A 21 -7.51 -23.50 -21.39
CA ASP A 21 -6.74 -23.63 -20.17
C ASP A 21 -5.93 -22.33 -19.90
N PRO A 22 -6.15 -21.65 -18.77
CA PRO A 22 -5.42 -20.43 -18.42
C PRO A 22 -3.90 -20.60 -18.44
N ARG A 23 -3.37 -21.80 -18.10
CA ARG A 23 -1.94 -22.09 -18.15
C ARG A 23 -1.38 -21.99 -19.56
N GLN A 24 -2.12 -22.49 -20.55
CA GLN A 24 -1.73 -22.41 -21.96
C GLN A 24 -1.80 -20.97 -22.48
N ILE A 25 -2.80 -20.20 -22.04
CA ILE A 25 -2.90 -18.76 -22.36
C ILE A 25 -1.68 -18.03 -21.83
N VAL A 26 -1.32 -18.22 -20.55
CA VAL A 26 -0.15 -17.59 -19.93
C VAL A 26 1.15 -17.97 -20.65
N GLU A 27 1.35 -19.23 -21.02
CA GLU A 27 2.54 -19.65 -21.77
C GLU A 27 2.64 -18.96 -23.13
N ARG A 28 1.53 -18.88 -23.88
CA ARG A 28 1.50 -18.18 -25.16
C ARG A 28 1.79 -16.68 -25.01
N CYS A 29 1.17 -16.04 -24.02
CA CYS A 29 1.45 -14.61 -23.72
C CYS A 29 2.91 -14.40 -23.32
N PHE A 30 3.49 -15.31 -22.53
CA PHE A 30 4.88 -15.22 -22.10
C PHE A 30 5.86 -15.31 -23.28
N HIS A 31 5.62 -16.24 -24.20
CA HIS A 31 6.41 -16.34 -25.43
C HIS A 31 6.23 -15.14 -26.34
N ALA A 32 5.01 -14.62 -26.49
CA ALA A 32 4.74 -13.41 -27.27
C ALA A 32 5.45 -12.18 -26.69
N ALA A 33 5.41 -12.00 -25.36
CA ALA A 33 6.12 -10.92 -24.67
C ALA A 33 7.64 -10.99 -24.86
N ALA A 34 8.22 -12.21 -24.85
CA ALA A 34 9.64 -12.40 -25.09
C ALA A 34 10.03 -12.08 -26.55
N THR A 35 9.17 -12.44 -27.51
CA THR A 35 9.39 -12.16 -28.94
C THR A 35 9.23 -10.68 -29.28
N ALA A 36 8.26 -10.00 -28.65
CA ALA A 36 8.03 -8.57 -28.81
C ALA A 36 9.23 -7.73 -28.34
N ALA A 37 9.92 -8.19 -27.28
CA ALA A 37 11.13 -7.55 -26.77
C ALA A 37 12.38 -7.74 -27.66
N ALA A 38 12.37 -8.74 -28.56
CA ALA A 38 13.53 -9.12 -29.38
C ALA A 38 13.48 -8.62 -30.83
N LYS A 39 12.37 -8.05 -31.29
CA LYS A 39 12.17 -7.66 -32.71
C LYS A 39 12.03 -6.15 -32.88
N ASP A 40 12.70 -5.63 -33.93
CA ASP A 40 12.48 -4.27 -34.44
C ASP A 40 11.06 -4.09 -35.00
N LYS A 41 10.54 -2.85 -34.93
CA LYS A 41 9.12 -2.49 -35.13
C LYS A 41 8.48 -2.86 -36.48
N ASP A 42 9.26 -3.10 -37.52
CA ASP A 42 8.74 -3.36 -38.84
C ASP A 42 8.36 -4.81 -39.13
N ASP A 43 8.89 -5.78 -38.36
CA ASP A 43 8.59 -7.22 -38.51
C ASP A 43 7.43 -7.74 -37.61
N GLN A 44 6.78 -6.87 -36.85
CA GLN A 44 5.80 -7.27 -35.83
C GLN A 44 4.42 -7.70 -36.39
N ARG A 45 4.04 -7.30 -37.60
CA ARG A 45 2.68 -7.52 -38.13
C ARG A 45 2.39 -8.95 -38.59
N GLU A 46 3.36 -9.66 -39.15
CA GLU A 46 3.12 -11.00 -39.72
C GLU A 46 3.34 -12.15 -38.73
N ALA A 47 4.09 -11.92 -37.64
CA ALA A 47 4.37 -12.97 -36.63
C ALA A 47 3.32 -13.10 -35.52
N ASN A 48 2.38 -12.17 -35.45
CA ASN A 48 1.44 -12.06 -34.32
C ASN A 48 0.18 -12.94 -34.46
N GLU A 49 -0.20 -13.37 -35.66
CA GLU A 49 -1.46 -14.10 -35.86
C GLU A 49 -1.36 -15.60 -35.52
N GLU A 50 -0.20 -16.23 -35.64
CA GLU A 50 -0.07 -17.69 -35.41
C GLU A 50 0.37 -18.11 -33.99
N ASN A 51 0.94 -17.22 -33.15
CA ASN A 51 1.64 -17.62 -31.91
C ASN A 51 1.19 -16.90 -30.61
N GLY A 52 -0.09 -16.57 -30.43
CA GLY A 52 -0.59 -16.07 -29.15
C GLY A 52 -0.46 -14.56 -28.96
N GLY A 53 -0.10 -13.80 -29.98
CA GLY A 53 -0.04 -12.32 -29.97
C GLY A 53 -1.39 -11.67 -29.64
N ASP A 54 -2.51 -12.27 -30.05
CA ASP A 54 -3.85 -11.78 -29.74
C ASP A 54 -4.13 -11.71 -28.22
N TYR A 55 -3.74 -12.75 -27.46
CA TYR A 55 -3.94 -12.76 -25.99
C TYR A 55 -3.04 -11.75 -25.27
N TYR A 56 -1.81 -11.55 -25.73
CA TYR A 56 -0.90 -10.58 -25.16
C TYR A 56 -1.41 -9.15 -25.39
N HIS A 57 -1.92 -8.83 -26.59
CA HIS A 57 -2.53 -7.54 -26.88
C HIS A 57 -3.79 -7.31 -26.04
N ARG A 58 -4.64 -8.32 -25.90
CA ARG A 58 -5.85 -8.21 -25.08
C ARG A 58 -5.55 -8.01 -23.60
N LEU A 59 -4.48 -8.59 -23.05
CA LEU A 59 -4.06 -8.29 -21.68
C LEU A 59 -3.75 -6.80 -21.47
N GLN A 60 -3.30 -6.11 -22.50
CA GLN A 60 -3.04 -4.66 -22.43
C GLN A 60 -4.32 -3.83 -22.36
N GLU A 61 -5.45 -4.34 -22.81
CA GLU A 61 -6.74 -3.65 -22.78
C GLU A 61 -7.38 -3.62 -21.39
N PHE A 62 -6.98 -4.54 -20.50
CA PHE A 62 -7.52 -4.62 -19.14
C PHE A 62 -6.73 -3.75 -18.17
N ASP A 63 -7.41 -3.17 -17.17
CA ASP A 63 -6.79 -2.39 -16.11
C ASP A 63 -6.22 -3.28 -15.01
N ILE A 64 -6.90 -4.40 -14.73
CA ILE A 64 -6.56 -5.36 -13.67
C ILE A 64 -6.72 -6.78 -14.20
N VAL A 65 -5.77 -7.64 -13.82
CA VAL A 65 -5.83 -9.09 -14.04
C VAL A 65 -6.06 -9.78 -12.70
N ILE A 66 -7.01 -10.71 -12.63
CA ILE A 66 -7.27 -11.52 -11.44
C ILE A 66 -7.01 -12.99 -11.78
N ALA A 67 -6.06 -13.61 -11.10
CA ALA A 67 -5.69 -15.01 -11.27
C ALA A 67 -6.14 -15.83 -10.04
N SER A 68 -6.95 -16.86 -10.29
CA SER A 68 -7.45 -17.77 -9.26
C SER A 68 -6.95 -19.18 -9.50
N GLN A 69 -6.47 -19.84 -8.44
CA GLN A 69 -6.10 -21.27 -8.44
C GLN A 69 -5.02 -21.69 -9.45
N LEU A 70 -4.15 -20.76 -9.86
CA LEU A 70 -2.97 -21.08 -10.66
C LEU A 70 -1.82 -21.54 -9.74
N ASP A 71 -0.96 -22.40 -10.26
CA ASP A 71 0.28 -22.81 -9.60
C ASP A 71 1.31 -21.67 -9.57
N GLU A 72 2.33 -21.79 -8.69
CA GLU A 72 3.33 -20.75 -8.48
C GLU A 72 4.09 -20.41 -9.78
N ALA A 73 4.49 -21.41 -10.58
CA ALA A 73 5.28 -21.20 -11.78
C ALA A 73 4.51 -20.42 -12.85
N THR A 74 3.26 -20.79 -13.09
CA THR A 74 2.35 -20.11 -14.02
C THR A 74 2.06 -18.68 -13.55
N THR A 75 1.84 -18.50 -12.25
CA THR A 75 1.53 -17.20 -11.66
C THR A 75 2.71 -16.23 -11.74
N ILE A 76 3.96 -16.72 -11.56
CA ILE A 76 5.18 -15.90 -11.72
C ILE A 76 5.34 -15.43 -13.18
N LYS A 77 5.07 -16.30 -14.17
CA LYS A 77 5.10 -15.89 -15.59
C LYS A 77 4.06 -14.82 -15.89
N LEU A 78 2.85 -14.96 -15.34
CA LEU A 78 1.79 -13.97 -15.49
C LEU A 78 2.16 -12.65 -14.84
N ASP A 79 2.83 -12.67 -13.68
CA ASP A 79 3.34 -11.50 -12.99
C ASP A 79 4.39 -10.76 -13.84
N ASP A 80 5.35 -11.48 -14.43
CA ASP A 80 6.35 -10.90 -15.34
C ASP A 80 5.70 -10.23 -16.57
N ILE A 81 4.67 -10.85 -17.15
CA ILE A 81 3.90 -10.25 -18.24
C ILE A 81 3.21 -8.97 -17.76
N CYS A 82 2.51 -9.02 -16.62
CA CYS A 82 1.80 -7.88 -16.05
C CYS A 82 2.75 -6.72 -15.71
N GLN A 83 3.97 -7.02 -15.22
CA GLN A 83 5.00 -6.00 -14.99
C GLN A 83 5.41 -5.33 -16.31
N LYS A 84 5.65 -6.09 -17.37
CA LYS A 84 6.04 -5.55 -18.69
C LYS A 84 4.96 -4.64 -19.30
N VAL A 85 3.69 -5.02 -19.14
CA VAL A 85 2.55 -4.23 -19.65
C VAL A 85 2.00 -3.23 -18.61
N GLN A 86 2.67 -3.08 -17.45
CA GLN A 86 2.29 -2.17 -16.36
C GLN A 86 0.86 -2.36 -15.85
N LYS A 87 0.39 -3.61 -15.77
CA LYS A 87 -0.94 -3.94 -15.24
C LYS A 87 -0.85 -4.52 -13.84
N LYS A 88 -1.87 -4.28 -13.03
CA LYS A 88 -1.99 -4.87 -11.70
C LYS A 88 -2.46 -6.31 -11.80
N LEU A 89 -1.82 -7.19 -11.02
CA LEU A 89 -2.20 -8.59 -10.89
C LEU A 89 -2.66 -8.86 -9.46
N LEU A 90 -3.87 -9.36 -9.31
CA LEU A 90 -4.37 -9.92 -8.05
C LEU A 90 -4.37 -11.43 -8.16
N THR A 91 -3.65 -12.09 -7.27
CA THR A 91 -3.63 -13.56 -7.20
C THR A 91 -4.40 -14.04 -5.99
N MET A 92 -5.17 -15.11 -6.14
CA MET A 92 -5.90 -15.74 -5.05
C MET A 92 -5.85 -17.25 -5.14
N ARG A 93 -5.74 -17.90 -3.99
CA ARG A 93 -5.81 -19.36 -3.87
C ARG A 93 -6.54 -19.76 -2.59
N SER A 94 -7.27 -20.86 -2.69
CA SER A 94 -7.83 -21.55 -1.53
C SER A 94 -7.47 -23.04 -1.61
N HIS A 95 -7.12 -23.63 -0.46
CA HIS A 95 -6.73 -25.02 -0.35
C HIS A 95 -7.11 -25.54 1.04
N GLY A 96 -8.11 -26.41 1.12
CA GLY A 96 -8.65 -26.82 2.41
C GLY A 96 -9.10 -25.63 3.25
N CYS A 97 -8.65 -25.56 4.48
CA CYS A 97 -8.97 -24.46 5.41
C CYS A 97 -8.12 -23.18 5.20
N PHE A 98 -7.16 -23.21 4.28
CA PHE A 98 -6.24 -22.11 4.04
C PHE A 98 -6.57 -21.34 2.77
N GLY A 99 -6.46 -20.02 2.85
CA GLY A 99 -6.63 -19.13 1.71
C GLY A 99 -5.60 -17.99 1.68
N THR A 100 -5.28 -17.52 0.48
CA THR A 100 -4.29 -16.47 0.30
C THR A 100 -4.63 -15.55 -0.87
N ALA A 101 -4.32 -14.26 -0.73
CA ALA A 101 -4.44 -13.25 -1.76
C ALA A 101 -3.22 -12.33 -1.77
N LYS A 102 -2.81 -11.86 -2.97
CA LYS A 102 -1.69 -10.92 -3.12
C LYS A 102 -1.90 -10.02 -4.32
N ILE A 103 -1.44 -8.78 -4.19
CA ILE A 103 -1.30 -7.82 -5.28
C ILE A 103 0.14 -7.84 -5.78
N SER A 104 0.32 -7.89 -7.10
CA SER A 104 1.60 -7.81 -7.80
C SER A 104 1.44 -7.17 -9.18
N GLY A 105 2.29 -7.49 -10.14
CA GLY A 105 2.29 -6.85 -11.47
C GLY A 105 3.03 -5.52 -11.45
N SER A 106 2.43 -4.45 -11.92
CA SER A 106 3.03 -3.12 -11.87
C SER A 106 3.47 -2.77 -10.44
N LYS A 107 4.76 -2.42 -10.29
CA LYS A 107 5.43 -2.34 -8.98
C LYS A 107 4.90 -1.25 -8.08
N THR A 108 4.31 -0.19 -8.62
CA THR A 108 3.99 1.02 -7.86
C THR A 108 2.52 1.37 -7.91
N HIS A 109 1.99 1.89 -6.80
CA HIS A 109 0.63 2.40 -6.73
C HIS A 109 0.60 3.66 -5.86
N CYS A 110 0.04 4.74 -6.39
CA CYS A 110 -0.10 6.02 -5.70
C CYS A 110 -1.52 6.18 -5.18
N VAL A 111 -1.65 6.52 -3.90
CA VAL A 111 -2.94 6.73 -3.25
C VAL A 111 -3.04 8.18 -2.80
N VAL A 112 -3.94 8.93 -3.39
CA VAL A 112 -4.24 10.30 -2.98
C VAL A 112 -5.25 10.31 -1.84
N GLU A 113 -6.30 9.49 -1.92
CA GLU A 113 -7.38 9.43 -0.94
C GLU A 113 -7.26 8.21 -0.01
N ALA A 114 -6.24 8.18 0.84
CA ALA A 114 -6.01 7.07 1.75
C ALA A 114 -7.09 6.88 2.83
N LYS A 115 -7.83 7.96 3.17
CA LYS A 115 -8.96 7.98 4.13
C LYS A 115 -8.64 7.26 5.45
N PRO A 116 -7.63 7.69 6.22
CA PRO A 116 -7.29 7.08 7.49
C PRO A 116 -8.43 7.23 8.50
N GLU A 117 -8.61 6.24 9.38
CA GLU A 117 -9.64 6.28 10.43
C GLU A 117 -9.45 7.45 11.40
N ASN A 118 -8.20 7.76 11.75
CA ASN A 118 -7.85 8.82 12.70
C ASN A 118 -7.11 9.94 11.99
N ARG A 119 -7.85 10.86 11.39
CA ARG A 119 -7.28 12.04 10.74
C ARG A 119 -6.90 13.08 11.78
N LYS A 120 -5.62 13.50 11.80
CA LYS A 120 -5.17 14.60 12.66
C LYS A 120 -5.76 15.92 12.15
N LEU A 121 -6.36 16.68 13.05
CA LEU A 121 -6.88 18.03 12.75
C LEU A 121 -5.73 19.01 12.57
N ASP A 122 -5.78 19.82 11.52
CA ASP A 122 -4.88 20.95 11.28
C ASP A 122 -5.70 22.24 11.23
N LEU A 123 -5.91 22.83 12.40
CA LEU A 123 -6.69 24.07 12.56
C LEU A 123 -5.83 25.33 12.59
N ARG A 124 -4.51 25.20 12.45
CA ARG A 124 -3.57 26.35 12.44
C ARG A 124 -3.72 27.27 13.66
N LEU A 125 -3.98 26.71 14.85
CA LEU A 125 -4.17 27.51 16.06
C LEU A 125 -2.86 27.84 16.77
N SER A 126 -1.71 27.25 16.37
CA SER A 126 -0.38 27.57 16.94
C SER A 126 0.10 28.97 16.52
N GLU A 127 1.17 29.45 17.16
CA GLU A 127 1.75 30.78 16.84
C GLU A 127 2.28 30.83 15.41
N SER A 128 2.98 29.78 15.00
CA SER A 128 3.54 29.65 13.66
C SER A 128 2.49 29.38 12.57
N GLY A 129 1.32 28.83 12.95
CA GLY A 129 0.27 28.39 12.05
C GLY A 129 -0.86 29.39 11.81
N THR A 130 -1.14 30.26 12.77
CA THR A 130 -2.25 31.20 12.68
C THR A 130 -2.05 32.19 11.52
N PHE A 131 -2.98 32.20 10.57
CA PHE A 131 -2.95 33.10 9.42
C PHE A 131 -3.85 34.31 9.67
N LYS A 132 -3.64 35.41 8.90
CA LYS A 132 -4.21 36.71 9.12
C LYS A 132 -5.73 36.72 9.27
N GLU A 133 -6.45 36.08 8.33
CA GLU A 133 -7.91 36.09 8.30
C GLU A 133 -8.52 35.30 9.46
N LEU A 134 -7.82 34.27 9.94
CA LEU A 134 -8.24 33.52 11.13
C LEU A 134 -8.08 34.37 12.39
N SER A 135 -7.00 35.14 12.50
CA SER A 135 -6.80 36.09 13.58
C SER A 135 -7.86 37.20 13.56
N GLU A 136 -8.10 37.80 12.38
CA GLU A 136 -9.13 38.84 12.20
C GLU A 136 -10.55 38.32 12.50
N TYR A 137 -10.81 37.04 12.21
CA TYR A 137 -12.08 36.40 12.58
C TYR A 137 -12.20 36.26 14.11
N ALA A 138 -11.13 35.81 14.78
CA ALA A 138 -11.11 35.68 16.23
C ALA A 138 -11.25 37.01 16.95
N ASP A 139 -10.72 38.09 16.38
CA ASP A 139 -10.82 39.45 16.95
C ASP A 139 -12.27 39.96 17.08
N LYS A 140 -13.21 39.43 16.29
CA LYS A 140 -14.64 39.74 16.42
C LYS A 140 -15.24 39.23 17.74
N PHE A 141 -14.55 38.34 18.42
CA PHE A 141 -14.94 37.73 19.69
C PHE A 141 -14.04 38.17 20.87
N GLU A 142 -13.23 39.21 20.69
CA GLU A 142 -12.23 39.61 21.70
C GLU A 142 -12.88 40.08 23.02
N ASP A 143 -14.06 40.71 22.96
CA ASP A 143 -14.79 41.16 24.15
C ASP A 143 -15.75 40.06 24.69
N LEU A 144 -15.16 38.98 25.18
CA LEU A 144 -15.91 37.85 25.77
C LEU A 144 -16.68 38.27 27.02
N GLU A 145 -16.18 39.28 27.79
CA GLU A 145 -16.77 39.72 29.03
C GLU A 145 -18.12 40.45 28.82
N ALA A 146 -18.26 41.17 27.72
CA ALA A 146 -19.49 41.88 27.38
C ALA A 146 -20.58 40.98 26.78
N MET A 147 -20.27 39.75 26.46
CA MET A 147 -21.24 38.81 25.89
C MET A 147 -22.22 38.34 26.95
N ASP A 148 -23.49 38.18 26.54
CA ASP A 148 -24.49 37.49 27.35
C ASP A 148 -24.12 35.98 27.48
N GLU A 149 -24.73 35.32 28.46
CA GLU A 149 -24.41 33.92 28.79
C GLU A 149 -24.66 32.97 27.62
N GLN A 150 -25.70 33.22 26.85
CA GLN A 150 -26.05 32.38 25.70
C GLN A 150 -25.04 32.53 24.56
N ARG A 151 -24.65 33.72 24.21
CA ARG A 151 -23.63 33.97 23.17
C ARG A 151 -22.27 33.43 23.59
N PHE A 152 -21.91 33.61 24.86
CA PHE A 152 -20.65 33.12 25.40
C PHE A 152 -20.54 31.60 25.34
N ALA A 153 -21.60 30.86 25.67
CA ALA A 153 -21.65 29.39 25.61
C ALA A 153 -21.60 28.83 24.18
N HIS A 154 -21.83 29.67 23.17
CA HIS A 154 -21.84 29.25 21.75
C HIS A 154 -20.72 29.87 20.90
N VAL A 155 -19.69 30.47 21.53
CA VAL A 155 -18.47 30.85 20.81
C VAL A 155 -17.74 29.61 20.35
N PRO A 156 -17.30 29.51 19.05
CA PRO A 156 -16.56 28.36 18.56
C PRO A 156 -15.33 28.07 19.43
N TRP A 157 -15.13 26.84 19.83
CA TRP A 157 -14.02 26.48 20.73
C TRP A 157 -12.64 26.86 20.15
N ALA A 158 -12.44 26.74 18.82
CA ALA A 158 -11.20 27.14 18.16
C ALA A 158 -10.95 28.65 18.32
N VAL A 159 -12.00 29.47 18.27
CA VAL A 159 -11.94 30.92 18.51
C VAL A 159 -11.62 31.22 19.98
N LEU A 160 -12.21 30.47 20.92
CA LEU A 160 -11.86 30.59 22.34
C LEU A 160 -10.38 30.35 22.60
N VAL A 161 -9.83 29.30 21.98
CA VAL A 161 -8.39 28.99 22.07
C VAL A 161 -7.54 30.12 21.51
N LEU A 162 -7.92 30.72 20.37
CA LEU A 162 -7.19 31.83 19.77
C LEU A 162 -7.25 33.09 20.62
N VAL A 163 -8.43 33.48 21.12
CA VAL A 163 -8.60 34.65 22.01
C VAL A 163 -7.84 34.45 23.32
N ALA A 164 -7.94 33.25 23.92
CA ALA A 164 -7.19 32.94 25.13
C ALA A 164 -5.68 33.00 24.88
N LYS A 165 -5.20 32.45 23.75
CA LYS A 165 -3.80 32.51 23.37
C LYS A 165 -3.30 33.95 23.20
N LYS A 166 -4.03 34.79 22.48
CA LYS A 166 -3.68 36.20 22.28
C LYS A 166 -3.52 36.93 23.62
N ARG A 167 -4.45 36.71 24.57
CA ARG A 167 -4.39 37.30 25.91
C ARG A 167 -3.23 36.75 26.76
N PHE A 168 -2.90 35.48 26.60
CA PHE A 168 -1.83 34.81 27.34
C PHE A 168 -0.44 35.20 26.84
N ILE A 169 -0.22 35.26 25.51
CA ILE A 169 1.07 35.62 24.88
C ILE A 169 1.44 37.07 25.19
N ASN A 170 0.50 37.99 25.30
CA ASN A 170 0.76 39.37 25.73
C ASN A 170 1.48 39.47 27.11
N ARG A 171 1.66 38.33 27.82
CA ARG A 171 2.43 38.21 29.07
C ARG A 171 3.87 37.72 28.85
N ASN A 172 4.41 37.80 27.63
CA ASN A 172 5.78 37.39 27.24
C ASN A 172 6.11 35.88 27.41
N LYS A 173 5.14 34.99 27.20
CA LYS A 173 5.36 33.53 27.19
C LYS A 173 5.01 32.95 25.83
N THR A 174 5.93 32.15 25.28
CA THR A 174 5.68 31.34 24.05
C THR A 174 5.09 29.99 24.44
N LEU A 175 4.20 29.41 23.61
CA LEU A 175 3.57 28.12 23.89
C LEU A 175 4.25 26.94 23.16
N GLU A 176 4.85 27.18 22.00
CA GLU A 176 5.31 26.08 21.12
C GLU A 176 6.46 25.25 21.70
N ASP A 177 7.30 25.84 22.56
CA ASP A 177 8.51 25.18 23.11
C ASP A 177 8.58 25.14 24.65
N ASP A 178 7.59 25.68 25.35
CA ASP A 178 7.61 25.80 26.81
C ASP A 178 6.49 24.97 27.47
N TYR A 179 6.85 23.82 28.03
CA TYR A 179 5.91 22.89 28.68
C TYR A 179 5.20 23.54 29.89
N GLU A 180 5.90 24.37 30.68
CA GLU A 180 5.29 25.04 31.84
C GLU A 180 4.30 26.12 31.37
N ALA A 181 4.63 26.83 30.28
CA ALA A 181 3.70 27.78 29.66
C ALA A 181 2.45 27.10 29.11
N GLN A 182 2.59 25.88 28.52
CA GLN A 182 1.45 25.07 28.05
C GLN A 182 0.52 24.66 29.19
N LYS A 183 1.08 24.29 30.34
CA LYS A 183 0.32 23.93 31.53
C LYS A 183 -0.39 25.15 32.13
N GLU A 184 0.31 26.28 32.25
CA GLU A 184 -0.27 27.54 32.69
C GLU A 184 -1.37 28.03 31.75
N PHE A 185 -1.17 27.89 30.43
CA PHE A 185 -2.17 28.24 29.43
C PHE A 185 -3.46 27.41 29.59
N LYS A 186 -3.32 26.11 29.85
CA LYS A 186 -4.48 25.23 30.10
C LYS A 186 -5.28 25.68 31.33
N GLU A 187 -4.59 26.04 32.41
CA GLU A 187 -5.25 26.58 33.62
C GLU A 187 -5.83 27.98 33.36
N PHE A 188 -5.14 28.82 32.55
CA PHE A 188 -5.66 30.11 32.13
C PHE A 188 -6.96 29.99 31.32
N LEU A 189 -7.00 29.08 30.34
CA LEU A 189 -8.20 28.79 29.55
C LEU A 189 -9.36 28.32 30.45
N LYS A 190 -9.09 27.46 31.44
CA LYS A 190 -10.07 27.06 32.45
C LYS A 190 -10.60 28.23 33.26
N SER A 191 -9.72 29.17 33.60
CA SER A 191 -10.11 30.33 34.42
C SER A 191 -11.02 31.33 33.68
N MET A 192 -11.07 31.27 32.35
CA MET A 192 -11.98 32.09 31.55
C MET A 192 -13.41 31.57 31.54
N ARG A 193 -13.64 30.35 31.99
CA ARG A 193 -14.95 29.70 32.07
C ARG A 193 -15.81 30.37 33.15
N ARG A 194 -17.07 30.68 32.84
CA ARG A 194 -18.01 31.30 33.77
C ARG A 194 -18.77 30.28 34.60
N THR A 195 -19.19 29.18 33.94
CA THR A 195 -19.95 28.09 34.59
C THR A 195 -19.32 26.73 34.26
N LYS A 196 -19.67 25.70 35.04
CA LYS A 196 -19.17 24.32 34.80
C LYS A 196 -19.88 23.60 33.64
N THR A 197 -20.92 24.21 33.08
CA THR A 197 -21.78 23.58 32.06
C THR A 197 -21.49 24.07 30.63
N GLU A 198 -20.46 24.87 30.43
CA GLU A 198 -20.08 25.39 29.11
C GLU A 198 -19.33 24.36 28.29
N LEU A 199 -20.02 23.69 27.37
CA LEU A 199 -19.49 22.62 26.53
C LEU A 199 -18.39 23.10 25.57
N ASN A 200 -18.51 24.33 25.06
CA ASN A 200 -17.48 24.90 24.16
C ASN A 200 -16.11 25.04 24.85
N PHE A 201 -16.07 25.28 26.18
CA PHE A 201 -14.83 25.25 26.94
C PHE A 201 -14.33 23.84 27.21
N GLU A 202 -15.21 22.85 27.31
CA GLU A 202 -14.82 21.45 27.41
C GLU A 202 -14.14 21.00 26.10
N GLU A 203 -14.76 21.27 24.96
CA GLU A 203 -14.15 21.04 23.63
C GLU A 203 -12.81 21.77 23.47
N ALA A 204 -12.72 23.06 23.88
CA ALA A 204 -11.49 23.83 23.84
C ALA A 204 -10.38 23.21 24.71
N LEU A 205 -10.69 22.69 25.89
CA LEU A 205 -9.74 22.04 26.79
C LEU A 205 -9.30 20.66 26.32
N GLU A 206 -10.18 19.89 25.69
CA GLU A 206 -9.84 18.62 25.06
C GLU A 206 -8.88 18.81 23.89
N ASN A 207 -9.09 19.87 23.09
CA ASN A 207 -8.30 20.18 21.90
C ASN A 207 -7.21 21.23 22.14
N VAL A 208 -6.92 21.60 23.38
CA VAL A 208 -6.00 22.69 23.75
C VAL A 208 -4.59 22.52 23.15
N ARG A 209 -4.16 21.29 22.88
CA ARG A 209 -2.86 21.00 22.25
C ARG A 209 -2.69 21.64 20.88
N THR A 210 -3.77 21.89 20.16
CA THR A 210 -3.74 22.57 18.85
C THR A 210 -3.17 24.00 18.94
N ALA A 211 -3.19 24.63 20.13
CA ALA A 211 -2.65 25.97 20.36
C ALA A 211 -1.12 26.06 20.23
N TRP A 212 -0.40 24.95 20.36
CA TRP A 212 1.07 24.87 20.26
C TRP A 212 1.57 23.75 19.36
N GLN A 213 0.66 23.14 18.57
CA GLN A 213 1.04 22.09 17.63
C GLN A 213 1.93 22.66 16.54
N LYS A 214 3.20 22.22 16.51
CA LYS A 214 4.14 22.61 15.45
C LYS A 214 3.75 21.99 14.11
N PRO A 215 4.13 22.65 13.00
CA PRO A 215 4.01 22.05 11.69
C PRO A 215 4.89 20.81 11.61
N GLU A 216 4.29 19.71 11.19
CA GLU A 216 4.97 18.44 11.01
C GLU A 216 4.57 17.85 9.67
N VAL A 217 5.55 17.47 8.88
CA VAL A 217 5.33 16.65 7.68
C VAL A 217 5.12 15.22 8.15
N PRO A 218 3.97 14.59 7.87
CA PRO A 218 3.73 13.21 8.26
C PRO A 218 4.75 12.25 7.61
N GLU A 219 5.08 11.16 8.29
CA GLU A 219 6.06 10.16 7.84
C GLU A 219 5.75 9.64 6.42
N ASN A 220 4.49 9.32 6.14
CA ASN A 220 4.05 8.89 4.82
C ASN A 220 4.28 9.93 3.70
N VAL A 221 4.22 11.22 4.03
CA VAL A 221 4.51 12.30 3.07
C VAL A 221 6.03 12.46 2.92
N SER A 222 6.78 12.34 4.01
CA SER A 222 8.25 12.33 3.99
C SER A 222 8.78 11.16 3.15
N GLU A 223 8.19 9.97 3.28
CA GLU A 223 8.51 8.83 2.41
C GLU A 223 8.27 9.14 0.92
N CYS A 224 7.18 9.84 0.59
CA CYS A 224 6.92 10.26 -0.79
C CYS A 224 8.00 11.25 -1.28
N PHE A 225 8.46 12.18 -0.43
CA PHE A 225 9.55 13.11 -0.76
C PHE A 225 10.87 12.36 -0.97
N GLU A 226 11.20 11.40 -0.12
CA GLU A 226 12.42 10.59 -0.24
C GLU A 226 12.45 9.77 -1.53
N LYS A 227 11.29 9.24 -1.94
CA LYS A 227 11.12 8.42 -3.14
C LYS A 227 10.94 9.21 -4.43
N LEU A 228 10.87 10.54 -4.35
CA LEU A 228 10.69 11.41 -5.52
C LEU A 228 11.82 11.20 -6.53
N PRO A 229 11.51 10.95 -7.82
CA PRO A 229 12.51 10.82 -8.86
C PRO A 229 13.42 12.06 -8.94
N ARG A 230 14.71 11.85 -9.22
CA ARG A 230 15.71 12.94 -9.23
C ARG A 230 15.37 14.05 -10.22
N GLU A 231 14.78 13.70 -11.34
CA GLU A 231 14.41 14.64 -12.40
C GLU A 231 13.34 15.65 -11.93
N PHE A 232 12.55 15.28 -10.93
CA PHE A 232 11.53 16.16 -10.33
C PHE A 232 12.09 17.12 -9.27
N ARG A 233 13.33 16.87 -8.76
CA ARG A 233 13.97 17.71 -7.75
C ARG A 233 14.66 18.90 -8.40
N ARG A 234 14.90 19.98 -7.66
CA ARG A 234 15.73 21.10 -8.10
C ARG A 234 17.22 20.73 -8.02
N ASP A 235 18.05 21.35 -8.85
CA ASP A 235 19.50 21.14 -8.82
C ASP A 235 20.13 21.59 -7.51
N GLU A 236 19.52 22.57 -6.83
CA GLU A 236 19.94 23.07 -5.50
C GLU A 236 19.67 22.07 -4.37
N ASP A 237 18.74 21.14 -4.58
CA ASP A 237 18.34 20.11 -3.60
C ASP A 237 19.06 18.77 -3.83
N GLU A 238 19.95 18.66 -4.82
CA GLU A 238 20.75 17.46 -5.01
C GLU A 238 21.78 17.35 -3.87
N PRO A 239 21.83 16.22 -3.14
CA PRO A 239 22.85 15.99 -2.13
C PRO A 239 24.22 16.09 -2.79
N THR A 240 25.07 16.99 -2.27
CA THR A 240 26.42 17.16 -2.78
C THR A 240 27.19 15.85 -2.59
N MET A 241 28.10 15.52 -3.53
CA MET A 241 28.94 14.30 -3.45
C MET A 241 29.70 14.14 -2.12
N MET A 242 29.77 15.18 -1.28
CA MET A 242 30.38 15.15 0.04
C MET A 242 29.47 14.51 1.11
N ASP A 243 28.16 14.50 0.92
CA ASP A 243 27.20 13.87 1.84
C ASP A 243 27.03 12.37 1.55
N ALA A 244 27.61 11.88 0.44
CA ALA A 244 27.46 10.51 -0.06
C ALA A 244 28.35 9.47 0.69
N GLU A 245 29.23 9.89 1.61
CA GLU A 245 30.06 8.94 2.40
C GLU A 245 29.30 8.26 3.54
N THR A 246 28.06 8.65 3.85
CA THR A 246 27.36 8.16 5.04
C THR A 246 26.22 7.19 4.81
N ASP A 247 25.65 7.00 3.60
CA ASP A 247 24.70 5.89 3.43
C ASP A 247 24.38 5.58 1.96
N VAL A 248 25.10 4.64 1.37
CA VAL A 248 24.82 4.11 0.02
C VAL A 248 23.47 3.36 -0.01
N SER A 249 22.93 2.95 1.15
CA SER A 249 21.66 2.24 1.28
C SER A 249 20.43 3.13 1.03
N SER A 250 20.55 4.44 1.26
CA SER A 250 19.43 5.38 1.07
C SER A 250 19.07 5.65 -0.40
N PHE A 251 20.00 5.42 -1.34
CA PHE A 251 19.78 5.66 -2.77
C PHE A 251 19.04 4.52 -3.51
N SER A 252 18.90 3.36 -2.90
CA SER A 252 18.22 2.20 -3.52
C SER A 252 16.69 2.33 -3.56
N ASN A 253 16.11 3.32 -2.88
CA ASN A 253 14.67 3.45 -2.68
C ASN A 253 13.99 4.53 -3.56
N VAL A 254 14.74 5.25 -4.40
CA VAL A 254 14.18 6.29 -5.28
C VAL A 254 13.44 5.63 -6.45
N VAL A 255 12.24 6.09 -6.76
CA VAL A 255 11.49 5.64 -7.93
C VAL A 255 12.21 6.12 -9.19
N SER A 256 12.39 5.23 -10.18
CA SER A 256 13.05 5.62 -11.42
C SER A 256 12.09 6.43 -12.32
N LEU A 257 12.65 7.36 -13.10
CA LEU A 257 11.86 8.10 -14.09
C LEU A 257 11.19 7.14 -15.09
N ALA A 258 11.86 6.06 -15.47
CA ALA A 258 11.33 5.06 -16.40
C ALA A 258 10.07 4.36 -15.82
N ASP A 259 10.05 4.07 -14.52
CA ASP A 259 8.87 3.49 -13.86
C ASP A 259 7.70 4.49 -13.84
N VAL A 260 7.98 5.79 -13.68
CA VAL A 260 6.96 6.85 -13.77
C VAL A 260 6.46 7.01 -15.18
N GLU A 261 7.35 7.02 -16.19
CA GLU A 261 6.98 7.12 -17.61
C GLU A 261 6.11 5.95 -18.08
N ALA A 262 6.41 4.75 -17.60
CA ALA A 262 5.64 3.56 -17.92
C ALA A 262 4.28 3.50 -17.19
N SER A 263 4.06 4.32 -16.17
CA SER A 263 2.85 4.33 -15.35
C SER A 263 1.68 5.06 -16.02
N ASP A 264 0.50 5.01 -15.40
CA ASP A 264 -0.68 5.74 -15.83
C ASP A 264 -0.56 7.27 -15.62
N GLU A 265 -1.47 8.02 -16.22
CA GLU A 265 -1.49 9.49 -16.13
C GLU A 265 -1.70 9.98 -14.68
N SER A 266 -2.49 9.27 -13.89
CA SER A 266 -2.75 9.61 -12.48
C SER A 266 -1.48 9.50 -11.63
N THR A 267 -0.66 8.47 -11.87
CA THR A 267 0.63 8.28 -11.18
C THR A 267 1.65 9.36 -11.59
N LYS A 268 1.66 9.76 -12.86
CA LYS A 268 2.52 10.86 -13.35
C LYS A 268 2.15 12.19 -12.69
N LEU A 269 0.87 12.52 -12.68
CA LEU A 269 0.36 13.71 -11.98
C LEU A 269 0.67 13.65 -10.48
N PHE A 270 0.54 12.48 -9.85
CA PHE A 270 0.89 12.31 -8.44
C PHE A 270 2.32 12.79 -8.15
N TRP A 271 3.31 12.35 -8.92
CA TRP A 271 4.71 12.73 -8.71
C TRP A 271 4.99 14.21 -8.99
N ILE A 272 4.34 14.80 -10.01
CA ILE A 272 4.39 16.25 -10.26
C ILE A 272 3.87 17.01 -9.03
N PHE A 273 2.75 16.56 -8.46
CA PHE A 273 2.17 17.20 -7.29
C PHE A 273 2.95 16.91 -5.99
N VAL A 274 3.62 15.77 -5.85
CA VAL A 274 4.54 15.50 -4.72
C VAL A 274 5.73 16.47 -4.77
N ALA A 275 6.31 16.71 -5.94
CA ALA A 275 7.37 17.71 -6.09
C ALA A 275 6.88 19.13 -5.74
N ALA A 276 5.68 19.49 -6.18
CA ALA A 276 5.08 20.77 -5.82
C ALA A 276 4.76 20.86 -4.33
N LEU A 277 4.35 19.77 -3.69
CA LEU A 277 4.07 19.71 -2.25
C LEU A 277 5.33 19.88 -1.40
N GLU A 278 6.44 19.29 -1.84
CA GLU A 278 7.74 19.48 -1.18
C GLU A 278 8.14 20.96 -1.22
N GLU A 279 8.04 21.60 -2.38
CA GLU A 279 8.34 23.02 -2.56
C GLU A 279 7.38 23.92 -1.77
N PHE A 280 6.08 23.60 -1.78
CA PHE A 280 5.07 24.30 -0.97
C PHE A 280 5.42 24.22 0.51
N SER A 281 5.77 23.03 1.01
CA SER A 281 6.16 22.80 2.40
C SER A 281 7.39 23.63 2.80
N LYS A 282 8.42 23.73 1.92
CA LYS A 282 9.60 24.55 2.12
C LYS A 282 9.24 26.05 2.25
N ARG A 283 8.37 26.56 1.37
CA ARG A 283 7.91 27.97 1.38
C ARG A 283 7.04 28.28 2.59
N ASN A 284 6.24 27.33 3.04
CA ASN A 284 5.25 27.50 4.10
C ASN A 284 5.69 26.90 5.45
N LYS A 285 6.99 26.95 5.81
CA LYS A 285 7.52 26.54 7.13
C LYS A 285 7.11 25.11 7.53
N LYS A 286 7.15 24.15 6.62
CA LYS A 286 6.71 22.75 6.79
C LYS A 286 5.18 22.55 6.94
N TYR A 287 4.38 23.56 6.74
CA TYR A 287 2.94 23.37 6.59
C TYR A 287 2.61 22.82 5.21
N LEU A 288 1.66 21.89 5.19
CA LEU A 288 1.07 21.37 3.96
C LEU A 288 -0.18 22.19 3.59
N PRO A 289 -0.72 22.09 2.36
CA PRO A 289 -1.98 22.75 2.01
C PRO A 289 -3.08 22.42 3.01
N LEU A 290 -3.87 23.44 3.38
CA LEU A 290 -4.91 23.28 4.38
C LEU A 290 -6.08 22.48 3.79
N ASP A 291 -6.52 21.47 4.53
CA ASP A 291 -7.77 20.79 4.23
C ASP A 291 -8.95 21.64 4.71
N ALA A 292 -9.84 22.01 3.78
CA ALA A 292 -11.09 22.69 4.08
C ALA A 292 -12.17 21.76 4.67
N GLY A 293 -11.77 20.66 5.32
CA GLY A 293 -12.63 19.65 5.89
C GLY A 293 -13.59 20.17 6.98
N ALA A 294 -14.32 19.26 7.59
CA ALA A 294 -15.27 19.59 8.65
C ALA A 294 -14.53 20.14 9.88
N LEU A 295 -15.02 21.26 10.39
CA LEU A 295 -14.60 21.75 11.71
C LEU A 295 -15.29 20.88 12.77
N PRO A 296 -14.57 20.36 13.75
CA PRO A 296 -15.15 19.59 14.85
C PRO A 296 -15.67 20.58 15.91
N ASP A 297 -16.80 21.18 15.65
CA ASP A 297 -17.45 22.12 16.55
C ASP A 297 -18.93 21.79 16.62
N MET A 298 -19.39 21.32 17.77
CA MET A 298 -20.77 20.89 18.00
C MET A 298 -21.57 21.88 18.82
N THR A 299 -20.95 22.92 19.34
CA THR A 299 -21.53 23.84 20.33
C THR A 299 -21.79 25.25 19.81
N SER A 300 -21.13 25.65 18.73
CA SER A 300 -21.26 26.99 18.16
C SER A 300 -22.59 27.23 17.47
N THR A 301 -22.98 28.53 17.36
CA THR A 301 -24.12 28.89 16.51
C THR A 301 -23.85 28.60 15.05
N THR A 302 -24.88 28.34 14.26
CA THR A 302 -24.76 28.10 12.82
C THR A 302 -24.03 29.25 12.11
N ASP A 303 -24.31 30.50 12.46
CA ASP A 303 -23.66 31.67 11.84
C ASP A 303 -22.16 31.74 12.16
N ALA A 304 -21.78 31.46 13.41
CA ALA A 304 -20.38 31.42 13.82
C ALA A 304 -19.63 30.27 13.18
N PHE A 305 -20.25 29.07 13.13
CA PHE A 305 -19.70 27.90 12.44
C PHE A 305 -19.47 28.17 10.96
N VAL A 306 -20.48 28.64 10.22
CA VAL A 306 -20.38 28.93 8.79
C VAL A 306 -19.38 30.05 8.53
N GLY A 307 -19.33 31.07 9.38
CA GLY A 307 -18.35 32.16 9.29
C GLY A 307 -16.92 31.65 9.45
N LEU A 308 -16.64 30.75 10.42
CA LEU A 308 -15.34 30.15 10.63
C LEU A 308 -14.97 29.20 9.50
N GLN A 309 -15.92 28.35 9.06
CA GLN A 309 -15.73 27.45 7.94
C GLN A 309 -15.34 28.19 6.65
N LYS A 310 -15.96 29.35 6.40
CA LYS A 310 -15.63 30.20 5.24
C LYS A 310 -14.17 30.66 5.29
N VAL A 311 -13.67 31.08 6.46
CA VAL A 311 -12.27 31.50 6.64
C VAL A 311 -11.29 30.37 6.28
N TYR A 312 -11.57 29.15 6.75
CA TYR A 312 -10.75 27.97 6.40
C TYR A 312 -10.84 27.61 4.93
N LEU A 313 -12.04 27.68 4.34
CA LEU A 313 -12.25 27.39 2.91
C LEU A 313 -11.48 28.38 2.02
N GLU A 314 -11.52 29.68 2.33
CA GLU A 314 -10.78 30.71 1.59
C GLU A 314 -9.26 30.49 1.68
N LYS A 315 -8.75 30.07 2.84
CA LYS A 315 -7.33 29.70 3.00
C LYS A 315 -6.98 28.47 2.17
N ALA A 316 -7.79 27.40 2.22
CA ALA A 316 -7.57 26.19 1.42
C ALA A 316 -7.57 26.51 -0.08
N GLN A 317 -8.46 27.36 -0.56
CA GLN A 317 -8.48 27.80 -1.96
C GLN A 317 -7.24 28.61 -2.36
N ARG A 318 -6.66 29.39 -1.44
CA ARG A 318 -5.37 30.07 -1.67
C ARG A 318 -4.23 29.06 -1.78
N ASP A 319 -4.20 28.09 -0.87
CA ASP A 319 -3.18 27.05 -0.89
C ASP A 319 -3.24 26.22 -2.19
N GLN A 320 -4.45 25.92 -2.67
CA GLN A 320 -4.65 25.23 -3.96
C GLN A 320 -4.12 26.06 -5.14
N ARG A 321 -4.39 27.37 -5.15
CA ARG A 321 -3.85 28.27 -6.19
C ARG A 321 -2.33 28.36 -6.14
N GLU A 322 -1.75 28.45 -4.96
CA GLU A 322 -0.30 28.44 -4.77
C GLU A 322 0.31 27.11 -5.26
N MET A 323 -0.32 25.98 -4.95
CA MET A 323 0.11 24.66 -5.45
C MET A 323 0.09 24.59 -6.98
N LEU A 324 -0.98 25.05 -7.64
CA LEU A 324 -1.06 25.11 -9.10
C LEU A 324 0.00 26.04 -9.69
N GLN A 325 0.26 27.17 -9.06
CA GLN A 325 1.32 28.09 -9.49
C GLN A 325 2.70 27.42 -9.37
N ILE A 326 2.98 26.71 -8.28
CA ILE A 326 4.24 25.97 -8.12
C ILE A 326 4.38 24.90 -9.20
N VAL A 327 3.33 24.15 -9.51
CA VAL A 327 3.33 23.18 -10.60
C VAL A 327 3.71 23.85 -11.92
N LYS A 328 2.99 24.89 -12.31
CA LYS A 328 3.16 25.57 -13.63
C LYS A 328 4.46 26.36 -13.74
N GLU A 329 4.88 27.06 -12.69
CA GLU A 329 6.01 27.99 -12.75
C GLU A 329 7.33 27.40 -12.24
N THR A 330 7.28 26.30 -11.50
CA THR A 330 8.48 25.74 -10.87
C THR A 330 8.75 24.30 -11.31
N VAL A 331 7.80 23.39 -11.10
CA VAL A 331 8.03 21.94 -11.31
C VAL A 331 8.09 21.60 -12.79
N VAL A 332 7.12 22.04 -13.58
CA VAL A 332 7.04 21.72 -15.02
C VAL A 332 8.22 22.29 -15.81
N PRO A 333 8.63 23.56 -15.65
CA PRO A 333 9.79 24.09 -16.33
C PRO A 333 11.12 23.41 -15.94
N ASN A 334 11.29 23.05 -14.65
CA ASN A 334 12.46 22.32 -14.17
C ASN A 334 12.54 20.92 -14.79
N LEU A 335 11.43 20.18 -14.78
CA LEU A 335 11.35 18.86 -15.38
C LEU A 335 11.69 18.89 -16.87
N LYS A 336 11.13 19.85 -17.60
CA LYS A 336 11.41 20.03 -19.04
C LYS A 336 12.89 20.35 -19.33
N SER A 337 13.52 21.21 -18.53
CA SER A 337 14.95 21.52 -18.63
C SER A 337 15.83 20.28 -18.47
N LYS A 338 15.55 19.46 -17.45
CA LYS A 338 16.31 18.23 -17.16
C LYS A 338 16.12 17.17 -18.26
N MET A 339 14.92 17.02 -18.78
CA MET A 339 14.65 16.09 -19.87
C MET A 339 15.37 16.49 -21.17
N MET A 340 15.49 17.79 -21.48
CA MET A 340 16.24 18.27 -22.64
C MET A 340 17.74 18.02 -22.50
N THR A 341 18.32 18.12 -21.32
CA THR A 341 19.75 17.88 -21.08
C THR A 341 20.11 16.39 -21.17
N THR A 342 19.20 15.49 -20.80
CA THR A 342 19.43 14.03 -20.87
C THR A 342 19.42 13.52 -22.31
N THR A 343 18.62 14.12 -23.21
CA THR A 343 18.55 13.75 -24.64
C THR A 343 19.81 14.13 -25.44
N THR A 344 20.61 15.08 -24.98
CA THR A 344 21.85 15.50 -25.66
C THR A 344 23.08 14.66 -25.30
N SER A 345 23.02 13.84 -24.22
CA SER A 345 24.17 13.06 -23.72
C SER A 345 24.16 11.59 -24.12
N SER A 346 23.08 11.02 -24.62
CA SER A 346 22.99 9.64 -25.09
C SER A 346 22.63 9.57 -26.56
N ALA A 347 23.65 9.44 -27.42
CA ALA A 347 23.45 8.98 -28.79
C ALA A 347 23.02 7.51 -28.78
N ALA A 348 21.81 7.24 -29.27
CA ALA A 348 21.24 5.93 -29.56
C ALA A 348 20.73 5.08 -28.36
N SER A 349 19.50 5.32 -27.95
CA SER A 349 18.50 4.24 -27.71
C SER A 349 17.11 4.83 -27.48
N ASP A 350 16.15 4.32 -28.24
CA ASP A 350 14.68 4.41 -28.11
C ASP A 350 13.99 5.73 -27.69
N ASN A 351 13.71 6.53 -28.69
CA ASN A 351 12.91 7.78 -28.65
C ASN A 351 11.39 7.58 -28.36
N SER A 352 10.92 6.43 -27.94
CA SER A 352 9.48 6.18 -27.81
C SER A 352 8.90 6.43 -26.41
N ASN A 353 9.71 6.39 -25.36
CA ASN A 353 9.22 6.49 -23.97
C ASN A 353 9.25 7.91 -23.40
N SER A 354 10.15 8.79 -23.86
CA SER A 354 10.19 10.23 -23.49
C SER A 354 8.93 11.00 -23.89
N SER A 355 8.06 10.41 -24.72
CA SER A 355 6.92 11.07 -25.34
C SER A 355 5.74 11.34 -24.39
N TYR A 356 5.51 10.52 -23.33
CA TYR A 356 4.29 10.61 -22.52
C TYR A 356 4.37 11.62 -21.38
N ILE A 357 5.47 11.74 -20.65
CA ILE A 357 5.63 12.82 -19.67
C ILE A 357 5.69 14.15 -20.38
N ASN A 358 6.39 14.24 -21.53
CA ASN A 358 6.41 15.44 -22.36
C ASN A 358 4.99 15.88 -22.75
N LYS A 359 4.10 14.93 -23.09
CA LYS A 359 2.71 15.26 -23.39
C LYS A 359 1.98 15.89 -22.21
N ILE A 360 2.12 15.32 -21.00
CA ILE A 360 1.49 15.88 -19.78
C ILE A 360 2.06 17.27 -19.48
N VAL A 361 3.38 17.42 -19.59
CA VAL A 361 4.07 18.70 -19.42
C VAL A 361 3.56 19.73 -20.44
N ASP A 362 3.45 19.36 -21.71
CA ASP A 362 2.93 20.21 -22.79
C ASP A 362 1.43 20.53 -22.58
N ASP A 363 0.62 19.56 -22.13
CA ASP A 363 -0.80 19.77 -21.81
C ASP A 363 -0.97 20.74 -20.64
N ILE A 364 -0.11 20.69 -19.62
CA ILE A 364 -0.11 21.63 -18.50
C ILE A 364 0.33 23.03 -18.97
N GLU A 365 1.37 23.15 -19.79
CA GLU A 365 1.85 24.45 -20.33
C GLU A 365 0.83 25.11 -21.26
N THR A 366 0.17 24.32 -22.10
CA THR A 366 -0.83 24.83 -23.08
C THR A 366 -2.20 25.05 -22.46
N ASN A 367 -2.39 24.73 -21.18
CA ASN A 367 -3.67 24.77 -20.46
C ASN A 367 -4.77 23.90 -21.16
N ALA A 368 -4.36 22.86 -21.89
CA ALA A 368 -5.28 22.03 -22.67
C ALA A 368 -6.30 21.29 -21.77
N ASN A 369 -5.93 20.99 -20.52
CA ASN A 369 -6.71 20.24 -19.56
C ASN A 369 -6.81 20.95 -18.19
N ASP A 370 -6.86 22.29 -18.16
CA ASP A 370 -6.85 23.08 -16.91
C ASP A 370 -7.89 22.62 -15.90
N LYS A 371 -9.11 22.31 -16.33
CA LYS A 371 -10.17 21.86 -15.43
C LYS A 371 -9.85 20.54 -14.74
N GLN A 372 -9.28 19.57 -15.46
CA GLN A 372 -8.88 18.28 -14.87
C GLN A 372 -7.72 18.45 -13.91
N LEU A 373 -6.77 19.32 -14.26
CA LEU A 373 -5.65 19.66 -13.40
C LEU A 373 -6.10 20.36 -12.11
N GLU A 374 -7.05 21.28 -12.19
CA GLU A 374 -7.65 21.96 -11.04
C GLU A 374 -8.42 20.97 -10.14
N GLU A 375 -9.20 20.07 -10.72
CA GLU A 375 -9.92 19.03 -9.97
C GLU A 375 -8.95 18.07 -9.28
N PHE A 376 -7.87 17.66 -9.97
CA PHE A 376 -6.81 16.84 -9.37
C PHE A 376 -6.10 17.59 -8.24
N CYS A 377 -5.74 18.86 -8.44
CA CYS A 377 -5.11 19.70 -7.44
C CYS A 377 -5.99 19.85 -6.18
N ALA A 378 -7.27 20.11 -6.37
CA ALA A 378 -8.21 20.24 -5.24
C ALA A 378 -8.30 18.94 -4.43
N ARG A 379 -8.39 17.80 -5.11
CA ARG A 379 -8.40 16.48 -4.49
C ARG A 379 -7.08 16.17 -3.79
N PHE A 380 -5.94 16.48 -4.42
CA PHE A 380 -4.61 16.28 -3.86
C PHE A 380 -4.38 17.14 -2.62
N CYS A 381 -4.64 18.44 -2.68
CA CYS A 381 -4.48 19.37 -1.55
C CYS A 381 -5.35 18.98 -0.35
N LYS A 382 -6.60 18.57 -0.61
CA LYS A 382 -7.50 18.07 0.45
C LYS A 382 -6.93 16.89 1.22
N ASN A 383 -6.14 16.04 0.55
CA ASN A 383 -5.61 14.81 1.11
C ASN A 383 -4.07 14.86 1.29
N ALA A 384 -3.45 16.03 1.18
CA ALA A 384 -2.00 16.19 1.15
C ALA A 384 -1.26 15.57 2.37
N ARG A 385 -1.92 15.44 3.52
CA ARG A 385 -1.37 14.80 4.73
C ARG A 385 -1.45 13.28 4.70
N ASP A 386 -2.30 12.71 3.84
CA ASP A 386 -2.66 11.30 3.86
C ASP A 386 -2.20 10.56 2.60
N ILE A 387 -1.54 11.25 1.65
CA ILE A 387 -1.02 10.62 0.44
C ILE A 387 -0.11 9.45 0.77
N ARG A 388 -0.16 8.40 -0.04
CA ARG A 388 0.65 7.20 0.13
C ARG A 388 1.25 6.77 -1.20
N PHE A 389 2.44 6.22 -1.11
CA PHE A 389 3.06 5.46 -2.16
C PHE A 389 3.22 4.02 -1.69
N VAL A 390 2.74 3.08 -2.48
CA VAL A 390 2.82 1.64 -2.18
C VAL A 390 3.66 0.96 -3.24
N SER A 391 4.65 0.19 -2.80
CA SER A 391 5.47 -0.65 -3.67
C SER A 391 5.11 -2.11 -3.47
N PHE A 392 4.79 -2.81 -4.55
CA PHE A 392 4.46 -4.23 -4.50
C PHE A 392 5.69 -5.08 -4.79
N THR A 393 5.91 -6.10 -3.97
CA THR A 393 6.94 -7.11 -4.21
C THR A 393 6.47 -8.04 -5.33
N SER A 394 7.33 -8.29 -6.33
CA SER A 394 7.02 -9.26 -7.38
C SER A 394 6.87 -10.68 -6.82
N LEU A 395 6.17 -11.54 -7.54
CA LEU A 395 6.03 -12.94 -7.12
C LEU A 395 7.36 -13.71 -7.23
N ALA A 396 8.24 -13.30 -8.14
CA ALA A 396 9.58 -13.87 -8.23
C ALA A 396 10.44 -13.49 -7.01
N ASP A 397 10.45 -12.19 -6.62
CA ASP A 397 11.15 -11.74 -5.41
C ASP A 397 10.58 -12.39 -4.15
N GLU A 398 9.25 -12.49 -4.04
CA GLU A 398 8.60 -13.19 -2.93
C GLU A 398 9.07 -14.65 -2.85
N ARG A 399 9.11 -15.36 -3.98
CA ARG A 399 9.63 -16.73 -4.03
C ARG A 399 11.06 -16.81 -3.51
N ASP A 400 11.93 -15.89 -3.95
CA ASP A 400 13.34 -15.87 -3.57
C ASP A 400 13.53 -15.52 -2.08
N ILE A 401 12.71 -14.61 -1.55
CA ILE A 401 12.67 -14.30 -0.11
C ILE A 401 12.31 -15.55 0.71
N TRP A 402 11.30 -16.30 0.28
CA TRP A 402 10.88 -17.55 0.96
C TRP A 402 11.85 -18.72 0.78
N LYS A 403 12.75 -18.67 -0.20
CA LYS A 403 13.89 -19.58 -0.33
C LYS A 403 15.12 -19.14 0.44
N TRP A 404 15.00 -18.07 1.19
CA TRP A 404 16.08 -17.52 2.00
C TRP A 404 17.31 -17.13 1.18
N GLU A 405 17.13 -16.66 -0.05
CA GLU A 405 18.22 -16.14 -0.84
C GLU A 405 18.77 -14.86 -0.20
N SER A 406 20.10 -14.83 0.02
CA SER A 406 20.76 -13.70 0.66
C SER A 406 20.97 -12.57 -0.36
N LYS A 407 20.02 -11.64 -0.42
CA LYS A 407 20.15 -10.39 -1.17
C LYS A 407 19.96 -9.21 -0.22
N PRO A 408 20.73 -8.12 -0.36
CA PRO A 408 20.62 -6.94 0.53
C PRO A 408 19.20 -6.36 0.58
N GLU A 409 18.47 -6.39 -0.54
CA GLU A 409 17.09 -5.91 -0.69
C GLU A 409 16.05 -6.77 0.05
N TYR A 410 16.42 -7.96 0.51
CA TYR A 410 15.55 -8.87 1.27
C TYR A 410 15.82 -8.82 2.78
N GLU A 411 16.83 -8.08 3.21
CA GLU A 411 17.10 -7.83 4.63
C GLU A 411 15.85 -7.23 5.32
N GLY A 412 15.58 -7.64 6.54
CA GLY A 412 14.36 -7.28 7.27
C GLY A 412 13.10 -8.06 6.84
N LYS A 413 12.93 -8.46 5.57
CA LYS A 413 11.81 -9.33 5.15
C LYS A 413 12.03 -10.77 5.62
N THR A 414 13.24 -11.28 5.49
CA THR A 414 13.62 -12.60 6.00
C THR A 414 13.54 -12.67 7.52
N GLU A 415 14.00 -11.63 8.23
CA GLU A 415 13.84 -11.51 9.68
C GLU A 415 12.37 -11.52 10.11
N LYS A 416 11.51 -10.81 9.36
CA LYS A 416 10.07 -10.81 9.61
C LYS A 416 9.45 -12.19 9.39
N ILE A 417 9.88 -12.94 8.37
CA ILE A 417 9.45 -14.34 8.17
C ILE A 417 9.91 -15.22 9.34
N ALA A 418 11.16 -15.09 9.79
CA ALA A 418 11.66 -15.83 10.95
C ALA A 418 10.81 -15.56 12.21
N SER A 419 10.49 -14.29 12.45
CA SER A 419 9.59 -13.90 13.55
C SER A 419 8.18 -14.49 13.41
N LEU A 420 7.64 -14.54 12.20
CA LEU A 420 6.32 -15.15 11.94
C LEU A 420 6.31 -16.68 12.13
N LEU A 421 7.43 -17.36 11.89
CA LEU A 421 7.57 -18.80 12.09
C LEU A 421 7.86 -19.20 13.55
N SER A 422 8.14 -18.23 14.42
CA SER A 422 8.41 -18.47 15.85
C SER A 422 7.26 -19.18 16.55
N VAL A 423 7.59 -20.05 17.52
CA VAL A 423 6.63 -20.84 18.30
C VAL A 423 5.62 -19.96 19.03
N ASP A 424 6.04 -18.79 19.50
CA ASP A 424 5.22 -17.86 20.26
C ASP A 424 4.33 -16.96 19.37
N ASN A 425 4.53 -16.97 18.05
CA ASN A 425 3.78 -16.11 17.16
C ASN A 425 2.40 -16.73 16.81
N PRO A 426 1.28 -16.07 17.15
CA PRO A 426 -0.06 -16.59 16.83
C PRO A 426 -0.35 -16.69 15.33
N GLN A 427 0.38 -15.96 14.49
CA GLN A 427 0.23 -15.95 13.03
C GLN A 427 1.07 -17.05 12.33
N ARG A 428 1.82 -17.87 13.08
CA ARG A 428 2.67 -18.93 12.52
C ARG A 428 1.90 -19.92 11.65
N VAL A 429 0.63 -20.18 11.97
CA VAL A 429 -0.24 -21.05 11.18
C VAL A 429 -0.32 -20.59 9.74
N CYS A 430 -0.54 -19.28 9.51
CA CYS A 430 -0.59 -18.70 8.16
C CYS A 430 0.75 -18.82 7.42
N ALA A 431 1.87 -18.56 8.10
CA ALA A 431 3.20 -18.63 7.52
C ALA A 431 3.56 -20.07 7.09
N TYR A 432 3.36 -21.07 7.96
CA TYR A 432 3.59 -22.47 7.63
C TYR A 432 2.62 -22.99 6.57
N SER A 433 1.34 -22.59 6.62
CA SER A 433 0.37 -22.99 5.60
C SER A 433 0.74 -22.44 4.22
N TYR A 434 1.25 -21.21 4.15
CA TYR A 434 1.74 -20.65 2.88
C TYR A 434 2.98 -21.40 2.36
N ALA A 435 3.94 -21.71 3.22
CA ALA A 435 5.10 -22.51 2.86
C ALA A 435 4.70 -23.92 2.33
N LEU A 436 3.72 -24.57 2.97
CA LEU A 436 3.17 -25.84 2.53
C LEU A 436 2.42 -25.76 1.21
N LEU A 437 1.72 -24.65 0.94
CA LEU A 437 1.06 -24.43 -0.35
C LEU A 437 2.09 -24.36 -1.49
N ARG A 438 3.21 -23.67 -1.28
CA ARG A 438 4.33 -23.62 -2.23
C ARG A 438 4.98 -25.00 -2.41
N ALA A 439 5.21 -25.71 -1.31
CA ALA A 439 5.72 -27.08 -1.35
C ALA A 439 4.77 -28.03 -2.11
N SER A 440 3.46 -27.83 -2.01
CA SER A 440 2.45 -28.59 -2.77
C SER A 440 2.58 -28.35 -4.28
N ASP A 441 2.86 -27.13 -4.73
CA ASP A 441 3.12 -26.83 -6.14
C ASP A 441 4.40 -27.50 -6.65
N ALA A 442 5.48 -27.44 -5.86
CA ALA A 442 6.74 -28.11 -6.17
C ALA A 442 6.57 -29.65 -6.21
N PHE A 443 5.76 -30.19 -5.33
CA PHE A 443 5.39 -31.61 -5.30
C PHE A 443 4.61 -32.01 -6.57
N GLU A 444 3.57 -31.24 -6.94
CA GLU A 444 2.77 -31.46 -8.15
C GLU A 444 3.63 -31.38 -9.41
N ALA A 445 4.52 -30.40 -9.50
CA ALA A 445 5.46 -30.26 -10.62
C ALA A 445 6.42 -31.47 -10.75
N LYS A 446 6.89 -32.01 -9.60
CA LYS A 446 7.81 -33.17 -9.57
C LYS A 446 7.13 -34.51 -9.88
N LEU A 447 5.93 -34.73 -9.36
CA LEU A 447 5.25 -36.02 -9.36
C LEU A 447 4.03 -36.06 -10.30
N CYS A 448 3.72 -35.00 -11.01
CA CYS A 448 2.59 -34.84 -11.94
C CYS A 448 1.24 -35.24 -11.32
N ARG A 449 1.10 -35.09 -10.00
CA ARG A 449 -0.13 -35.33 -9.24
C ARG A 449 -0.20 -34.42 -8.00
N LYS A 450 -1.40 -34.16 -7.55
CA LYS A 450 -1.60 -33.44 -6.28
C LYS A 450 -1.28 -34.33 -5.08
N ALA A 451 -0.76 -33.76 -4.02
CA ALA A 451 -0.52 -34.44 -2.76
C ALA A 451 -1.83 -35.10 -2.24
N GLY A 452 -1.76 -36.33 -1.78
CA GLY A 452 -2.92 -37.11 -1.34
C GLY A 452 -3.70 -37.80 -2.45
N THR A 453 -3.38 -37.55 -3.74
CA THR A 453 -4.05 -38.22 -4.89
C THR A 453 -3.21 -39.31 -5.51
N TYR A 454 -3.83 -40.11 -6.40
CA TYR A 454 -3.14 -41.12 -7.21
C TYR A 454 -2.66 -40.51 -8.53
N ALA A 455 -1.62 -41.11 -9.12
CA ALA A 455 -1.18 -40.74 -10.46
C ALA A 455 -2.22 -41.15 -11.52
N PRO A 456 -2.41 -40.36 -12.60
CA PRO A 456 -3.37 -40.70 -13.66
C PRO A 456 -3.12 -42.05 -14.32
N GLU A 457 -1.89 -42.52 -14.34
CA GLU A 457 -1.48 -43.80 -14.95
C GLU A 457 -1.81 -45.03 -14.08
N GLU A 458 -2.18 -44.85 -12.80
CA GLU A 458 -2.46 -45.96 -11.89
C GLU A 458 -3.87 -46.56 -12.06
N GLY A 459 -4.61 -46.19 -13.08
CA GLY A 459 -5.91 -46.74 -13.47
C GLY A 459 -7.03 -46.45 -12.49
N VAL A 460 -7.85 -45.42 -12.81
CA VAL A 460 -8.96 -44.95 -11.98
C VAL A 460 -9.94 -46.06 -11.58
N ASP A 461 -10.10 -47.06 -12.40
CA ASP A 461 -11.04 -48.19 -12.17
C ASP A 461 -10.64 -49.11 -11.00
N ASN A 462 -9.34 -49.26 -10.74
CA ASN A 462 -8.86 -50.11 -9.64
C ASN A 462 -8.88 -49.40 -8.29
N VAL A 463 -8.78 -48.05 -8.28
CA VAL A 463 -8.70 -47.25 -7.06
C VAL A 463 -10.09 -46.94 -6.50
N ALA A 464 -11.06 -46.64 -7.35
CA ALA A 464 -12.45 -46.41 -6.94
C ALA A 464 -13.08 -47.70 -6.34
N ALA A 465 -12.77 -48.85 -6.91
CA ALA A 465 -13.23 -50.14 -6.38
C ALA A 465 -12.55 -50.55 -5.07
N SER A 466 -11.31 -50.09 -4.81
CA SER A 466 -10.54 -50.46 -3.61
C SER A 466 -10.69 -49.46 -2.45
N SER A 467 -11.10 -48.22 -2.71
CA SER A 467 -11.18 -47.19 -1.67
C SER A 467 -12.19 -47.48 -0.57
N GLY A 468 -13.20 -48.28 -0.85
CA GLY A 468 -14.18 -48.78 0.13
C GLY A 468 -13.73 -49.97 0.96
N THR A 469 -12.65 -50.66 0.57
CA THR A 469 -12.13 -51.83 1.28
C THR A 469 -11.11 -51.43 2.35
N GLU A 470 -10.96 -52.26 3.41
CA GLU A 470 -9.93 -52.03 4.45
C GLU A 470 -8.50 -51.96 3.85
N LYS A 471 -8.22 -52.76 2.82
CA LYS A 471 -6.95 -52.73 2.12
C LYS A 471 -6.75 -51.44 1.33
N GLY A 472 -7.78 -50.91 0.67
CA GLY A 472 -7.73 -49.64 -0.05
C GLY A 472 -7.54 -48.45 0.89
N LYS A 473 -8.25 -48.45 2.02
CA LYS A 473 -8.07 -47.43 3.08
C LYS A 473 -6.63 -47.41 3.65
N SER A 474 -6.06 -48.60 3.88
CA SER A 474 -4.68 -48.73 4.36
C SER A 474 -3.66 -48.21 3.33
N MET A 475 -3.85 -48.50 2.04
CA MET A 475 -2.99 -47.99 0.96
C MET A 475 -3.07 -46.47 0.83
N LEU A 476 -4.28 -45.92 0.88
CA LEU A 476 -4.47 -44.46 0.84
C LEU A 476 -3.79 -43.79 2.04
N PHE A 477 -3.95 -44.32 3.24
CA PHE A 477 -3.30 -43.81 4.44
C PHE A 477 -1.78 -43.80 4.34
N HIS A 478 -1.17 -44.89 3.85
CA HIS A 478 0.28 -44.97 3.62
C HIS A 478 0.76 -43.91 2.62
N ARG A 479 0.02 -43.67 1.52
CA ARG A 479 0.35 -42.67 0.53
C ARG A 479 0.26 -41.26 1.13
N MET A 480 -0.81 -40.97 1.82
CA MET A 480 -0.98 -39.65 2.50
C MET A 480 0.14 -39.41 3.50
N THR A 481 0.56 -40.42 4.26
CA THR A 481 1.70 -40.31 5.19
C THR A 481 3.01 -40.01 4.45
N SER A 482 3.25 -40.71 3.32
CA SER A 482 4.42 -40.44 2.48
C SER A 482 4.42 -39.05 1.91
N ASP A 483 3.29 -38.59 1.38
CA ASP A 483 3.13 -37.23 0.81
C ASP A 483 3.32 -36.14 1.87
N CYS A 484 2.81 -36.35 3.09
CA CYS A 484 3.07 -35.45 4.22
C CYS A 484 4.57 -35.34 4.54
N GLY A 485 5.28 -36.47 4.52
CA GLY A 485 6.73 -36.50 4.72
C GLY A 485 7.49 -35.73 3.63
N GLU A 486 7.11 -35.91 2.37
CA GLU A 486 7.70 -35.16 1.23
C GLU A 486 7.43 -33.64 1.34
N LEU A 487 6.19 -33.21 1.61
CA LEU A 487 5.86 -31.82 1.78
C LEU A 487 6.65 -31.18 2.93
N ARG A 488 6.73 -31.87 4.07
CA ARG A 488 7.53 -31.42 5.21
C ARG A 488 9.00 -31.27 4.83
N ALA A 489 9.57 -32.23 4.11
CA ALA A 489 10.97 -32.17 3.68
C ALA A 489 11.24 -30.99 2.74
N LEU A 490 10.32 -30.67 1.83
CA LEU A 490 10.41 -29.52 0.94
C LEU A 490 10.39 -28.20 1.73
N VAL A 491 9.45 -28.02 2.67
CA VAL A 491 9.37 -26.83 3.51
C VAL A 491 10.60 -26.70 4.41
N THR A 492 11.03 -27.80 5.03
CA THR A 492 12.23 -27.77 5.91
C THR A 492 13.47 -27.36 5.13
N LYS A 493 13.64 -27.87 3.91
CA LYS A 493 14.77 -27.51 3.04
C LYS A 493 14.79 -26.02 2.71
N ASP A 494 13.64 -25.43 2.38
CA ASP A 494 13.54 -24.01 2.01
C ASP A 494 13.65 -23.08 3.22
N LEU A 495 13.17 -23.50 4.40
CA LEU A 495 13.10 -22.68 5.61
C LEU A 495 14.06 -23.11 6.73
N GLU A 496 15.00 -24.01 6.47
CA GLU A 496 15.91 -24.54 7.51
C GLU A 496 16.65 -23.41 8.24
N ALA A 497 17.16 -22.42 7.49
CA ALA A 497 17.82 -21.25 8.05
C ALA A 497 16.89 -20.40 8.92
N ALA A 498 15.64 -20.20 8.49
CA ALA A 498 14.64 -19.42 9.21
C ALA A 498 14.19 -20.08 10.50
N ILE A 499 13.90 -21.39 10.43
CA ILE A 499 13.51 -22.19 11.61
C ILE A 499 14.65 -22.20 12.63
N PHE A 500 15.89 -22.32 12.16
CA PHE A 500 17.05 -22.29 13.04
C PHE A 500 17.25 -20.93 13.70
N GLN A 501 17.06 -19.81 12.97
CA GLN A 501 17.15 -18.46 13.53
C GLN A 501 16.01 -18.17 14.53
N SER A 502 14.79 -18.61 14.23
CA SER A 502 13.62 -18.39 15.10
C SER A 502 13.71 -19.15 16.42
N THR A 503 14.54 -20.20 16.49
CA THR A 503 14.78 -21.01 17.70
C THR A 503 16.02 -20.57 18.49
N SER A 504 16.82 -19.63 17.97
CA SER A 504 18.00 -19.11 18.68
C SER A 504 17.59 -18.01 19.67
N PRO A 505 18.01 -18.06 20.95
CA PRO A 505 17.68 -17.02 21.92
C PRO A 505 18.29 -15.67 21.51
N THR A 506 17.49 -14.61 21.64
CA THR A 506 17.93 -13.23 21.43
C THR A 506 19.13 -12.92 22.34
N LYS A 507 20.05 -12.11 21.86
CA LYS A 507 21.36 -11.78 22.52
C LYS A 507 21.29 -11.30 23.99
N MET A 508 20.08 -11.08 24.54
CA MET A 508 19.90 -10.69 25.94
C MET A 508 19.77 -11.86 26.93
N ASP A 509 19.52 -13.09 26.48
CA ASP A 509 19.24 -14.23 27.35
C ASP A 509 20.38 -15.26 27.43
N VAL A 510 21.59 -14.91 26.97
CA VAL A 510 22.68 -15.87 26.75
C VAL A 510 23.33 -16.42 28.04
N GLU A 511 23.01 -15.92 29.23
CA GLU A 511 23.71 -16.39 30.45
C GLU A 511 23.09 -17.62 31.13
N ASN A 512 21.88 -18.10 30.73
CA ASN A 512 21.25 -19.20 31.48
C ASN A 512 20.39 -20.21 30.69
N GLN A 513 20.48 -20.33 29.38
CA GLN A 513 19.72 -21.36 28.65
C GLN A 513 20.61 -22.46 28.08
N SER A 514 20.43 -23.67 28.63
CA SER A 514 21.09 -24.90 28.20
C SER A 514 20.65 -25.31 26.77
N ALA A 515 21.55 -25.95 26.02
CA ALA A 515 21.35 -26.52 24.68
C ALA A 515 20.13 -27.49 24.53
N VAL A 516 19.43 -27.78 25.60
CA VAL A 516 18.21 -28.59 25.67
C VAL A 516 16.99 -27.81 25.18
N GLY A 517 16.90 -26.49 25.45
CA GLY A 517 15.75 -25.68 25.02
C GLY A 517 15.66 -25.49 23.50
N SER A 518 16.79 -25.37 22.78
CA SER A 518 16.81 -25.18 21.32
C SER A 518 16.39 -26.44 20.54
N LYS A 519 16.65 -27.63 21.07
CA LYS A 519 16.19 -28.90 20.47
C LYS A 519 14.70 -29.13 20.64
N GLN A 520 14.14 -28.77 21.78
CA GLN A 520 12.72 -28.93 22.10
C GLN A 520 11.84 -28.02 21.22
N THR A 521 12.25 -26.78 20.99
CA THR A 521 11.54 -25.84 20.10
C THR A 521 11.58 -26.30 18.63
N SER A 522 12.67 -26.94 18.18
CA SER A 522 12.78 -27.52 16.84
C SER A 522 11.85 -28.72 16.65
N GLU A 523 11.73 -29.59 17.65
CA GLU A 523 10.81 -30.75 17.60
C GLU A 523 9.34 -30.31 17.60
N GLU A 524 8.98 -29.28 18.35
CA GLU A 524 7.64 -28.71 18.37
C GLU A 524 7.27 -28.08 17.02
N ALA A 525 8.19 -27.33 16.40
CA ALA A 525 8.00 -26.78 15.06
C ALA A 525 7.79 -27.86 14.00
N CYS A 526 8.57 -28.95 14.07
CA CYS A 526 8.43 -30.09 13.16
C CYS A 526 7.09 -30.82 13.33
N THR A 527 6.64 -31.01 14.56
CA THR A 527 5.35 -31.65 14.86
C THR A 527 4.18 -30.79 14.37
N PHE A 528 4.26 -29.49 14.57
CA PHE A 528 3.27 -28.54 14.11
C PHE A 528 3.19 -28.49 12.56
N LEU A 529 4.33 -28.46 11.88
CA LEU A 529 4.40 -28.50 10.42
C LEU A 529 3.79 -29.79 9.88
N GLU A 530 4.00 -30.94 10.55
CA GLU A 530 3.41 -32.22 10.16
C GLU A 530 1.88 -32.20 10.24
N GLN A 531 1.32 -31.60 11.31
CA GLN A 531 -0.14 -31.46 11.45
C GLN A 531 -0.75 -30.63 10.33
N LEU A 532 -0.11 -29.52 9.95
CA LEU A 532 -0.56 -28.67 8.83
C LEU A 532 -0.37 -29.37 7.46
N ALA A 533 0.69 -30.15 7.28
CA ALA A 533 0.92 -30.93 6.06
C ALA A 533 -0.21 -31.96 5.85
N TRP A 534 -0.73 -32.56 6.93
CA TRP A 534 -1.89 -33.44 6.86
C TRP A 534 -3.13 -32.73 6.32
N GLU A 535 -3.37 -31.48 6.70
CA GLU A 535 -4.50 -30.71 6.17
C GLU A 535 -4.35 -30.47 4.65
N VAL A 536 -3.16 -30.12 4.20
CA VAL A 536 -2.88 -29.90 2.77
C VAL A 536 -3.10 -31.20 1.97
N VAL A 537 -2.55 -32.32 2.45
CA VAL A 537 -2.69 -33.65 1.81
C VAL A 537 -4.15 -34.13 1.83
N ARG A 538 -4.86 -33.91 2.96
CA ARG A 538 -6.28 -34.29 3.10
C ARG A 538 -7.16 -33.50 2.12
N ALA A 539 -6.86 -32.23 1.91
CA ALA A 539 -7.63 -31.36 1.00
C ALA A 539 -7.44 -31.76 -0.48
N GLN A 540 -6.32 -32.38 -0.87
CA GLN A 540 -6.07 -32.85 -2.25
C GLN A 540 -6.25 -31.75 -3.31
N GLY A 541 -5.96 -30.49 -2.96
CA GLY A 541 -6.22 -29.33 -3.81
C GLY A 541 -7.69 -28.91 -3.87
N GLY A 542 -8.55 -29.48 -3.04
CA GLY A 542 -9.96 -29.10 -2.95
C GLY A 542 -10.17 -27.77 -2.23
N GLU A 543 -11.18 -27.04 -2.66
CA GLU A 543 -11.59 -25.76 -2.09
C GLU A 543 -12.76 -25.94 -1.14
N ILE A 544 -12.69 -25.26 0.01
CA ILE A 544 -13.83 -25.11 0.92
C ILE A 544 -14.54 -23.80 0.57
N HIS A 545 -15.83 -23.85 0.29
CA HIS A 545 -16.64 -22.70 -0.12
C HIS A 545 -16.49 -21.49 0.81
N ALA A 546 -16.46 -21.69 2.13
CA ALA A 546 -16.26 -20.61 3.10
C ALA A 546 -14.92 -19.92 2.91
N VAL A 547 -13.83 -20.67 2.67
CA VAL A 547 -12.49 -20.12 2.43
C VAL A 547 -12.45 -19.34 1.13
N ALA A 548 -12.98 -19.93 0.05
CA ALA A 548 -13.07 -19.28 -1.26
C ALA A 548 -13.87 -17.98 -1.19
N SER A 549 -14.98 -17.94 -0.43
CA SER A 549 -15.79 -16.74 -0.24
C SER A 549 -15.04 -15.63 0.50
N VAL A 550 -14.30 -15.96 1.57
CA VAL A 550 -13.51 -14.97 2.33
C VAL A 550 -12.39 -14.41 1.47
N VAL A 551 -11.64 -15.26 0.78
CA VAL A 551 -10.54 -14.82 -0.09
C VAL A 551 -11.06 -14.00 -1.27
N GLY A 552 -12.16 -14.42 -1.89
CA GLY A 552 -12.83 -13.66 -2.95
C GLY A 552 -13.30 -12.29 -2.48
N GLY A 553 -13.81 -12.18 -1.24
CA GLY A 553 -14.15 -10.91 -0.61
C GLY A 553 -12.94 -10.00 -0.40
N ILE A 554 -11.81 -10.54 0.07
CA ILE A 554 -10.55 -9.80 0.22
C ILE A 554 -10.09 -9.27 -1.15
N VAL A 555 -10.01 -10.12 -2.16
CA VAL A 555 -9.57 -9.72 -3.52
C VAL A 555 -10.49 -8.67 -4.12
N SER A 556 -11.80 -8.79 -3.92
CA SER A 556 -12.77 -7.79 -4.38
C SER A 556 -12.53 -6.43 -3.73
N GLN A 557 -12.26 -6.38 -2.43
CA GLN A 557 -11.93 -5.14 -1.73
C GLN A 557 -10.61 -4.53 -2.23
N GLU A 558 -9.58 -5.36 -2.42
CA GLU A 558 -8.31 -4.88 -2.96
C GLU A 558 -8.46 -4.38 -4.41
N ALA A 559 -9.26 -5.04 -5.25
CA ALA A 559 -9.56 -4.57 -6.60
C ALA A 559 -10.26 -3.21 -6.59
N ILE A 560 -11.25 -3.01 -5.70
CA ILE A 560 -11.94 -1.72 -5.54
C ILE A 560 -10.94 -0.63 -5.13
N LYS A 561 -10.04 -0.88 -4.19
CA LYS A 561 -9.01 0.08 -3.78
C LYS A 561 -8.11 0.50 -4.95
N LEU A 562 -7.67 -0.46 -5.76
CA LEU A 562 -6.83 -0.21 -6.92
C LEU A 562 -7.57 0.58 -8.01
N ILE A 563 -8.83 0.25 -8.30
CA ILE A 563 -9.64 0.93 -9.32
C ILE A 563 -9.99 2.35 -8.90
N THR A 564 -10.39 2.53 -7.65
CA THR A 564 -10.84 3.84 -7.16
C THR A 564 -9.70 4.77 -6.75
N GLY A 565 -8.48 4.25 -6.53
CA GLY A 565 -7.36 4.99 -5.96
C GLY A 565 -7.63 5.48 -4.54
N GLN A 566 -8.57 4.84 -3.84
CA GLN A 566 -8.99 5.18 -2.48
C GLN A 566 -8.60 4.05 -1.53
N PHE A 567 -8.26 4.40 -0.29
CA PHE A 567 -7.72 3.51 0.72
C PHE A 567 -6.36 2.89 0.31
N VAL A 568 -5.60 2.47 1.28
CA VAL A 568 -4.29 1.86 1.04
C VAL A 568 -4.47 0.37 0.74
N PRO A 569 -4.02 -0.12 -0.42
CA PRO A 569 -4.05 -1.55 -0.71
C PRO A 569 -3.02 -2.31 0.13
N SER A 570 -3.24 -3.61 0.32
CA SER A 570 -2.28 -4.47 1.00
C SER A 570 -1.00 -4.61 0.17
N HIS A 571 0.16 -4.35 0.78
CA HIS A 571 1.47 -4.48 0.13
C HIS A 571 2.14 -5.84 0.36
N GLY A 572 1.54 -6.71 1.18
CA GLY A 572 1.99 -8.08 1.45
C GLY A 572 0.98 -9.13 1.00
N ARG A 573 1.32 -10.40 1.21
CA ARG A 573 0.40 -11.51 0.99
C ARG A 573 -0.56 -11.65 2.15
N VAL A 574 -1.82 -11.44 1.92
CA VAL A 574 -2.88 -11.70 2.90
C VAL A 574 -3.12 -13.20 2.95
N CYS A 575 -3.04 -13.76 4.14
CA CYS A 575 -3.28 -15.18 4.42
C CYS A 575 -4.37 -15.33 5.46
N VAL A 576 -5.24 -16.32 5.29
CA VAL A 576 -6.30 -16.66 6.24
C VAL A 576 -6.33 -18.17 6.46
N HIS A 577 -6.52 -18.59 7.71
CA HIS A 577 -6.70 -19.98 8.08
C HIS A 577 -7.99 -20.13 8.88
N LEU A 578 -9.05 -20.64 8.25
CA LEU A 578 -10.40 -20.60 8.82
C LEU A 578 -10.64 -21.65 9.92
N ALA A 579 -9.78 -22.68 10.04
CA ALA A 579 -9.98 -23.68 11.10
C ALA A 579 -9.73 -23.11 12.50
N ASP A 580 -8.79 -22.18 12.64
CA ASP A 580 -8.47 -21.50 13.90
C ASP A 580 -8.82 -20.00 13.90
N GLY A 581 -9.32 -19.47 12.78
CA GLY A 581 -9.69 -18.07 12.63
C GLY A 581 -8.49 -17.11 12.51
N SER A 582 -7.27 -17.62 12.27
CA SER A 582 -6.09 -16.77 12.17
C SER A 582 -5.98 -16.09 10.80
N SER A 583 -5.37 -14.90 10.79
CA SER A 583 -5.00 -14.17 9.58
C SER A 583 -3.66 -13.48 9.74
N ALA A 584 -2.93 -13.30 8.65
CA ALA A 584 -1.63 -12.64 8.62
C ALA A 584 -1.41 -11.90 7.30
N ILE A 585 -0.57 -10.87 7.34
CA ILE A 585 0.02 -10.27 6.14
C ILE A 585 1.49 -10.65 6.12
N LEU A 586 1.85 -11.52 5.18
CA LEU A 586 3.22 -11.99 4.98
C LEU A 586 3.99 -10.99 4.11
N PRO A 587 5.29 -10.81 4.30
CA PRO A 587 6.12 -9.84 3.58
C PRO A 587 6.31 -10.17 2.10
#